data_4d3a7241495780c2152a205d98b0ad36
#
_entry.id   4d3a7241495780c2152a205d98b0ad36
#
_cell.length_a   1.000
_cell.length_b   1.000
_cell.length_c   1.000
_cell.angle_alpha   90.00
_cell.angle_beta   90.00
_cell.angle_gamma   90.00
#
_symmetry.space_group_name_H-M   'P 1'
#
loop_
_entity.id
_entity.type
_entity.pdbx_description
1 polymer ?
#
loop_
_entity_poly.entity_id
_entity_poly.type
_entity_poly.pdbx_seq_one_letter_code
_entity_poly.pdbx_strand_id
1 'polypeptide(L)'
;MPSDAATAIAYVGAFVGLVGGAVALFNSWKAVRWKRAELANSYLRDFDSNAELVFAGRCLDWQGGKLVLPDNLRAYMPDNAQIIQHDRAVFANALRPDLRIDELDKDPRTQIYRTSIDSFLSWLSLVANALDRKLFTAADMEEIGYWVAKIQSDPVIIKFVVAYGYGENINKLIKRYRRDATPYKDWVFPRQPLAANSPSPPSSTISRKNQGSAKDR
;
A
#
# COMPACT_ATOMS: atom_id res chain seq x y z
N MET A 1 -8.09 -68.16 3.93
CA MET A 1 -8.54 -67.13 2.98
C MET A 1 -9.35 -66.14 3.76
N PRO A 2 -9.10 -64.84 3.65
CA PRO A 2 -9.98 -63.83 4.26
C PRO A 2 -11.39 -64.02 3.66
N SER A 3 -12.40 -63.92 4.50
CA SER A 3 -13.76 -64.06 4.00
C SER A 3 -14.12 -62.87 3.10
N ASP A 4 -14.90 -63.08 2.05
CA ASP A 4 -15.33 -62.03 1.11
C ASP A 4 -15.94 -60.81 1.84
N ALA A 5 -16.55 -61.02 2.99
CA ALA A 5 -17.12 -60.01 3.87
C ALA A 5 -16.03 -59.07 4.45
N ALA A 6 -14.86 -59.60 4.88
CA ALA A 6 -13.77 -58.78 5.40
C ALA A 6 -13.15 -57.88 4.33
N THR A 7 -13.06 -58.40 3.12
CA THR A 7 -12.58 -57.66 1.94
C THR A 7 -13.57 -56.54 1.57
N ALA A 8 -14.87 -56.83 1.54
CA ALA A 8 -15.91 -55.83 1.27
C ALA A 8 -15.92 -54.70 2.30
N ILE A 9 -15.78 -54.99 3.59
CA ILE A 9 -15.69 -54.00 4.69
C ILE A 9 -14.47 -53.12 4.50
N ALA A 10 -13.30 -53.70 4.12
CA ALA A 10 -12.08 -52.93 3.86
C ALA A 10 -12.25 -51.95 2.69
N TYR A 11 -12.88 -52.34 1.59
CA TYR A 11 -13.19 -51.46 0.46
C TYR A 11 -14.14 -50.34 0.81
N VAL A 12 -15.21 -50.64 1.56
CA VAL A 12 -16.17 -49.60 2.03
C VAL A 12 -15.47 -48.61 2.95
N GLY A 13 -14.65 -49.08 3.90
CA GLY A 13 -13.86 -48.21 4.79
C GLY A 13 -12.90 -47.32 4.02
N ALA A 14 -12.17 -47.86 3.04
CA ALA A 14 -11.28 -47.09 2.18
C ALA A 14 -12.03 -46.04 1.36
N PHE A 15 -13.20 -46.37 0.81
CA PHE A 15 -14.02 -45.43 0.04
C PHE A 15 -14.54 -44.28 0.92
N VAL A 16 -15.08 -44.59 2.11
CA VAL A 16 -15.55 -43.61 3.07
C VAL A 16 -14.41 -42.68 3.51
N GLY A 17 -13.22 -43.25 3.75
CA GLY A 17 -12.00 -42.48 4.09
C GLY A 17 -11.58 -41.53 2.97
N LEU A 18 -11.61 -41.95 1.71
CA LEU A 18 -11.31 -41.14 0.54
C LEU A 18 -12.31 -39.98 0.37
N VAL A 19 -13.60 -40.27 0.45
CA VAL A 19 -14.66 -39.25 0.33
C VAL A 19 -14.56 -38.25 1.49
N GLY A 20 -14.40 -38.73 2.72
CA GLY A 20 -14.23 -37.86 3.90
C GLY A 20 -13.00 -36.97 3.80
N GLY A 21 -11.86 -37.53 3.33
CA GLY A 21 -10.64 -36.78 3.08
C GLY A 21 -10.80 -35.71 2.00
N ALA A 22 -11.47 -36.04 0.89
CA ALA A 22 -11.75 -35.08 -0.19
C ALA A 22 -12.65 -33.92 0.28
N VAL A 23 -13.70 -34.23 1.05
CA VAL A 23 -14.59 -33.20 1.64
C VAL A 23 -13.84 -32.30 2.62
N ALA A 24 -12.97 -32.88 3.47
CA ALA A 24 -12.17 -32.12 4.43
C ALA A 24 -11.18 -31.17 3.72
N LEU A 25 -10.52 -31.63 2.66
CA LEU A 25 -9.62 -30.81 1.82
C LEU A 25 -10.37 -29.69 1.14
N PHE A 26 -11.54 -29.98 0.56
CA PHE A 26 -12.39 -28.98 -0.09
C PHE A 26 -12.84 -27.88 0.90
N ASN A 27 -13.30 -28.29 2.09
CA ASN A 27 -13.71 -27.34 3.14
C ASN A 27 -12.53 -26.51 3.64
N SER A 28 -11.35 -27.11 3.80
CA SER A 28 -10.14 -26.40 4.17
C SER A 28 -9.74 -25.36 3.11
N TRP A 29 -9.77 -25.74 1.83
CA TRP A 29 -9.49 -24.83 0.72
C TRP A 29 -10.48 -23.66 0.66
N LYS A 30 -11.77 -23.94 0.86
CA LYS A 30 -12.84 -22.94 0.93
C LYS A 30 -12.64 -21.98 2.08
N ALA A 31 -12.27 -22.47 3.26
CA ALA A 31 -11.98 -21.65 4.44
C ALA A 31 -10.78 -20.73 4.24
N VAL A 32 -9.71 -21.22 3.62
CA VAL A 32 -8.53 -20.39 3.28
C VAL A 32 -8.90 -19.28 2.30
N ARG A 33 -9.69 -19.59 1.26
CA ARG A 33 -10.15 -18.60 0.29
C ARG A 33 -11.03 -17.53 0.94
N TRP A 34 -11.94 -17.95 1.82
CA TRP A 34 -12.79 -17.02 2.56
C TRP A 34 -11.97 -16.06 3.44
N LYS A 35 -11.01 -16.61 4.22
CA LYS A 35 -10.12 -15.78 5.06
C LYS A 35 -9.30 -14.76 4.26
N ARG A 36 -8.84 -15.14 3.05
CA ARG A 36 -8.14 -14.19 2.17
C ARG A 36 -9.04 -13.05 1.73
N ALA A 37 -10.25 -13.37 1.27
CA ALA A 37 -11.22 -12.36 0.85
C ALA A 37 -11.62 -11.43 2.03
N GLU A 38 -11.82 -11.99 3.21
CA GLU A 38 -12.12 -11.22 4.42
C GLU A 38 -10.98 -10.26 4.77
N LEU A 39 -9.73 -10.72 4.70
CA LEU A 39 -8.57 -9.88 4.97
C LEU A 39 -8.43 -8.78 3.90
N ALA A 40 -8.57 -9.09 2.62
CA ALA A 40 -8.57 -8.10 1.55
C ALA A 40 -9.64 -7.02 1.77
N ASN A 41 -10.87 -7.44 2.10
CA ASN A 41 -11.97 -6.53 2.42
C ASN A 41 -11.70 -5.68 3.68
N SER A 42 -10.91 -6.18 4.66
CA SER A 42 -10.53 -5.36 5.80
C SER A 42 -9.61 -4.21 5.39
N TYR A 43 -8.63 -4.45 4.52
CA TYR A 43 -7.77 -3.40 3.99
C TYR A 43 -8.55 -2.37 3.18
N LEU A 44 -9.52 -2.78 2.37
CA LEU A 44 -10.37 -1.85 1.61
C LEU A 44 -11.25 -1.02 2.55
N ARG A 45 -11.84 -1.64 3.57
CA ARG A 45 -12.60 -0.90 4.59
C ARG A 45 -11.74 0.07 5.38
N ASP A 46 -10.50 -0.30 5.70
CA ASP A 46 -9.54 0.60 6.35
C ASP A 46 -9.25 1.82 5.47
N PHE A 47 -9.11 1.61 4.15
CA PHE A 47 -8.97 2.71 3.19
C PHE A 47 -10.21 3.62 3.20
N ASP A 48 -11.40 3.06 3.03
CA ASP A 48 -12.66 3.82 2.90
C ASP A 48 -13.04 4.54 4.21
N SER A 49 -12.72 3.96 5.35
CA SER A 49 -12.98 4.55 6.68
C SER A 49 -11.96 5.59 7.11
N ASN A 50 -10.77 5.58 6.52
CA ASN A 50 -9.72 6.55 6.83
C ASN A 50 -9.86 7.78 5.94
N ALA A 51 -10.43 8.85 6.51
CA ALA A 51 -10.68 10.09 5.78
C ALA A 51 -9.41 10.70 5.15
N GLU A 52 -8.24 10.49 5.73
CA GLU A 52 -6.96 10.97 5.19
C GLU A 52 -6.54 10.20 3.94
N LEU A 53 -6.72 8.86 3.92
CA LEU A 53 -6.44 8.04 2.74
C LEU A 53 -7.39 8.38 1.59
N VAL A 54 -8.68 8.55 1.89
CA VAL A 54 -9.70 8.99 0.91
C VAL A 54 -9.38 10.37 0.37
N PHE A 55 -8.94 11.30 1.22
CA PHE A 55 -8.51 12.63 0.82
C PHE A 55 -7.29 12.57 -0.12
N ALA A 56 -6.27 11.79 0.24
CA ALA A 56 -5.10 11.57 -0.60
C ALA A 56 -5.47 11.00 -1.98
N GLY A 57 -6.35 10.00 -2.02
CA GLY A 57 -6.89 9.45 -3.26
C GLY A 57 -7.55 10.51 -4.14
N ARG A 58 -8.38 11.39 -3.56
CA ARG A 58 -9.00 12.51 -4.29
C ARG A 58 -7.97 13.51 -4.82
N CYS A 59 -6.91 13.80 -4.05
CA CYS A 59 -5.82 14.66 -4.51
C CYS A 59 -5.06 14.06 -5.70
N LEU A 60 -4.93 12.73 -5.75
CA LEU A 60 -4.33 12.01 -6.87
C LEU A 60 -5.20 12.02 -8.13
N ASP A 61 -6.52 11.95 -7.96
CA ASP A 61 -7.47 11.76 -9.05
C ASP A 61 -7.96 13.06 -9.67
N TRP A 62 -8.12 14.11 -8.86
CA TRP A 62 -8.71 15.38 -9.28
C TRP A 62 -7.64 16.37 -9.77
N GLN A 63 -8.00 17.13 -10.77
CA GLN A 63 -7.14 18.21 -11.28
C GLN A 63 -7.28 19.51 -10.49
N GLY A 64 -8.42 19.69 -9.82
CA GLY A 64 -8.73 20.85 -9.00
C GLY A 64 -10.16 20.80 -8.44
N GLY A 65 -10.48 21.72 -7.56
CA GLY A 65 -11.81 21.82 -6.95
C GLY A 65 -11.77 21.96 -5.44
N LYS A 66 -12.94 21.96 -4.82
CA LYS A 66 -13.05 22.05 -3.36
C LYS A 66 -12.99 20.66 -2.73
N LEU A 67 -12.05 20.46 -1.79
CA LEU A 67 -11.93 19.25 -1.01
C LEU A 67 -12.21 19.52 0.46
N VAL A 68 -12.96 18.62 1.08
CA VAL A 68 -13.19 18.64 2.54
C VAL A 68 -11.96 18.02 3.20
N LEU A 69 -11.39 18.73 4.17
CA LEU A 69 -10.24 18.26 4.94
C LEU A 69 -10.69 17.29 6.04
N PRO A 70 -9.97 16.16 6.19
CA PRO A 70 -10.03 15.36 7.40
C PRO A 70 -9.70 16.16 8.66
N ASP A 71 -10.32 15.81 9.78
CA ASP A 71 -10.18 16.55 11.03
C ASP A 71 -8.73 16.70 11.50
N ASN A 72 -7.95 15.63 11.37
CA ASN A 72 -6.53 15.61 11.72
C ASN A 72 -5.65 16.53 10.86
N LEU A 73 -6.09 16.88 9.66
CA LEU A 73 -5.37 17.78 8.75
C LEU A 73 -5.78 19.25 8.89
N ARG A 74 -6.91 19.54 9.55
CA ARG A 74 -7.38 20.92 9.75
C ARG A 74 -6.43 21.75 10.59
N ALA A 75 -5.69 21.11 11.50
CA ALA A 75 -4.70 21.78 12.34
C ALA A 75 -3.59 22.49 11.56
N TYR A 76 -3.33 22.09 10.31
CA TYR A 76 -2.36 22.74 9.44
C TYR A 76 -2.91 24.00 8.75
N MET A 77 -4.23 24.20 8.75
CA MET A 77 -4.86 25.34 8.10
C MET A 77 -5.11 26.48 9.07
N PRO A 78 -4.93 27.73 8.62
CA PRO A 78 -5.41 28.90 9.37
C PRO A 78 -6.90 28.72 9.71
N ASP A 79 -7.27 29.12 10.92
CA ASP A 79 -8.67 29.10 11.41
C ASP A 79 -9.34 27.71 11.35
N ASN A 80 -8.56 26.61 11.31
CA ASN A 80 -9.06 25.24 11.19
C ASN A 80 -10.04 25.08 10.01
N ALA A 81 -9.74 25.68 8.88
CA ALA A 81 -10.59 25.64 7.70
C ALA A 81 -10.95 24.18 7.33
N GLN A 82 -12.24 23.95 7.07
CA GLN A 82 -12.74 22.60 6.76
C GLN A 82 -12.61 22.23 5.28
N ILE A 83 -12.41 23.22 4.42
CA ILE A 83 -12.38 23.05 2.97
C ILE A 83 -11.14 23.73 2.43
N ILE A 84 -10.44 23.05 1.54
CA ILE A 84 -9.36 23.66 0.75
C ILE A 84 -9.74 23.72 -0.72
N GLN A 85 -9.21 24.73 -1.41
CA GLN A 85 -9.19 24.75 -2.86
C GLN A 85 -8.00 23.87 -3.32
N HIS A 86 -8.32 22.68 -3.85
CA HIS A 86 -7.32 21.82 -4.46
C HIS A 86 -6.84 22.44 -5.76
N ASP A 87 -5.53 22.44 -5.93
CA ASP A 87 -4.84 22.92 -7.11
C ASP A 87 -3.72 21.95 -7.46
N ARG A 88 -3.74 21.42 -8.67
CA ARG A 88 -2.77 20.43 -9.13
C ARG A 88 -1.35 20.95 -9.16
N ALA A 89 -1.14 22.25 -9.44
CA ALA A 89 0.20 22.85 -9.45
C ALA A 89 0.75 22.96 -8.03
N VAL A 90 -0.08 23.37 -7.06
CA VAL A 90 0.31 23.40 -5.63
C VAL A 90 0.58 22.00 -5.12
N PHE A 91 -0.26 21.02 -5.47
CA PHE A 91 -0.04 19.61 -5.12
C PHE A 91 1.28 19.09 -5.69
N ALA A 92 1.56 19.33 -6.98
CA ALA A 92 2.80 18.91 -7.61
C ALA A 92 4.03 19.58 -6.98
N ASN A 93 3.93 20.87 -6.65
CA ASN A 93 5.00 21.58 -5.95
C ASN A 93 5.23 21.02 -4.53
N ALA A 94 4.14 20.71 -3.81
CA ALA A 94 4.23 20.11 -2.47
C ALA A 94 5.01 18.79 -2.44
N LEU A 95 4.92 18.00 -3.50
CA LEU A 95 5.57 16.68 -3.60
C LEU A 95 7.01 16.73 -4.14
N ARG A 96 7.58 17.90 -4.37
CA ARG A 96 8.98 18.04 -4.77
C ARG A 96 9.90 17.56 -3.65
N PRO A 97 10.85 16.63 -3.95
CA PRO A 97 11.78 16.11 -2.93
C PRO A 97 12.76 17.15 -2.41
N ASP A 98 13.08 18.15 -3.24
CA ASP A 98 14.03 19.22 -2.96
C ASP A 98 13.40 20.42 -2.24
N LEU A 99 12.12 20.33 -1.85
CA LEU A 99 11.43 21.42 -1.18
C LEU A 99 12.03 21.67 0.22
N ARG A 100 12.41 22.90 0.46
CA ARG A 100 13.04 23.32 1.72
C ARG A 100 11.97 23.53 2.81
N ILE A 101 12.38 23.43 4.07
CA ILE A 101 11.48 23.61 5.22
C ILE A 101 10.81 24.99 5.21
N ASP A 102 11.57 26.03 4.88
CA ASP A 102 11.08 27.40 4.77
C ASP A 102 10.06 27.61 3.62
N GLU A 103 10.02 26.69 2.65
CA GLU A 103 9.03 26.68 1.57
C GLU A 103 7.75 25.92 1.95
N LEU A 104 7.87 24.97 2.88
CA LEU A 104 6.71 24.21 3.39
C LEU A 104 5.73 25.14 4.12
N ASP A 105 6.23 26.13 4.83
CA ASP A 105 5.43 27.03 5.66
C ASP A 105 4.75 28.16 4.85
N LYS A 106 5.13 28.34 3.58
CA LYS A 106 4.55 29.42 2.73
C LYS A 106 3.11 29.14 2.32
N ASP A 107 2.74 27.87 2.13
CA ASP A 107 1.38 27.45 1.80
C ASP A 107 1.01 26.25 2.67
N PRO A 108 0.07 26.39 3.60
CA PRO A 108 -0.32 25.31 4.51
C PRO A 108 -0.83 24.07 3.79
N ARG A 109 -1.34 24.21 2.56
CA ARG A 109 -1.76 23.07 1.71
C ARG A 109 -0.56 22.16 1.39
N THR A 110 0.64 22.70 1.32
CA THR A 110 1.86 21.93 1.03
C THR A 110 2.07 20.83 2.06
N GLN A 111 1.96 21.16 3.34
CA GLN A 111 2.12 20.19 4.41
C GLN A 111 1.00 19.18 4.43
N ILE A 112 -0.25 19.62 4.19
CA ILE A 112 -1.42 18.74 4.09
C ILE A 112 -1.23 17.70 2.99
N TYR A 113 -0.83 18.12 1.79
CA TYR A 113 -0.60 17.21 0.68
C TYR A 113 0.51 16.19 0.95
N ARG A 114 1.63 16.65 1.51
CA ARG A 114 2.76 15.74 1.85
C ARG A 114 2.34 14.70 2.88
N THR A 115 1.73 15.13 3.98
CA THR A 115 1.26 14.22 5.04
C THR A 115 0.28 13.19 4.48
N SER A 116 -0.70 13.65 3.71
CA SER A 116 -1.71 12.74 3.15
C SER A 116 -1.12 11.72 2.16
N ILE A 117 -0.21 12.17 1.29
CA ILE A 117 0.45 11.27 0.34
C ILE A 117 1.40 10.31 1.05
N ASP A 118 2.11 10.75 2.07
CA ASP A 118 2.96 9.90 2.89
C ASP A 118 2.15 8.80 3.59
N SER A 119 1.02 9.15 4.22
CA SER A 119 0.08 8.20 4.81
C SER A 119 -0.46 7.20 3.79
N PHE A 120 -0.81 7.68 2.59
CA PHE A 120 -1.31 6.84 1.51
C PHE A 120 -0.25 5.85 0.99
N LEU A 121 0.99 6.31 0.78
CA LEU A 121 2.10 5.45 0.35
C LEU A 121 2.51 4.44 1.44
N SER A 122 2.43 4.84 2.70
CA SER A 122 2.64 3.95 3.84
C SER A 122 1.59 2.83 3.86
N TRP A 123 0.31 3.17 3.66
CA TRP A 123 -0.76 2.19 3.54
C TRP A 123 -0.55 1.25 2.34
N LEU A 124 -0.21 1.76 1.17
CA LEU A 124 0.13 0.94 0.00
C LEU A 124 1.32 0.00 0.28
N SER A 125 2.28 0.43 1.09
CA SER A 125 3.40 -0.41 1.51
C SER A 125 2.96 -1.58 2.39
N LEU A 126 1.96 -1.39 3.25
CA LEU A 126 1.34 -2.49 4.00
C LEU A 126 0.64 -3.48 3.07
N VAL A 127 -0.10 -2.98 2.07
CA VAL A 127 -0.73 -3.81 1.03
C VAL A 127 0.34 -4.62 0.26
N ALA A 128 1.44 -3.98 -0.15
CA ALA A 128 2.54 -4.64 -0.85
C ALA A 128 3.12 -5.80 -0.03
N ASN A 129 3.37 -5.57 1.26
CA ASN A 129 3.89 -6.57 2.17
C ASN A 129 2.91 -7.73 2.39
N ALA A 130 1.61 -7.45 2.46
CA ALA A 130 0.58 -8.48 2.59
C ALA A 130 0.47 -9.35 1.32
N LEU A 131 0.56 -8.74 0.13
CA LEU A 131 0.62 -9.46 -1.15
C LEU A 131 1.88 -10.33 -1.26
N ASP A 132 3.04 -9.84 -0.84
CA ASP A 132 4.30 -10.60 -0.85
C ASP A 132 4.22 -11.83 0.08
N ARG A 133 3.58 -11.68 1.23
CA ARG A 133 3.33 -12.78 2.18
C ARG A 133 2.19 -13.71 1.73
N LYS A 134 1.58 -13.46 0.57
CA LYS A 134 0.45 -14.24 0.01
C LYS A 134 -0.77 -14.30 0.94
N LEU A 135 -0.97 -13.27 1.75
CA LEU A 135 -2.13 -13.17 2.64
C LEU A 135 -3.43 -13.01 1.82
N PHE A 136 -3.36 -12.36 0.68
CA PHE A 136 -4.38 -12.26 -0.36
C PHE A 136 -3.70 -12.09 -1.74
N THR A 137 -4.47 -12.01 -2.81
CA THR A 137 -3.97 -11.85 -4.17
C THR A 137 -4.32 -10.47 -4.74
N ALA A 138 -3.68 -10.06 -5.84
CA ALA A 138 -4.04 -8.82 -6.53
C ALA A 138 -5.49 -8.84 -7.05
N ALA A 139 -6.03 -10.02 -7.38
CA ALA A 139 -7.43 -10.17 -7.79
C ALA A 139 -8.42 -9.96 -6.62
N ASP A 140 -7.99 -10.18 -5.38
CA ASP A 140 -8.83 -9.90 -4.21
C ASP A 140 -8.89 -8.40 -3.87
N MET A 141 -7.99 -7.58 -4.47
CA MET A 141 -7.86 -6.13 -4.24
C MET A 141 -7.67 -5.37 -5.57
N GLU A 142 -8.57 -5.61 -6.52
CA GLU A 142 -8.48 -5.05 -7.87
C GLU A 142 -8.41 -3.52 -7.90
N GLU A 143 -9.14 -2.86 -7.01
CA GLU A 143 -9.20 -1.39 -6.89
C GLU A 143 -7.84 -0.75 -6.63
N ILE A 144 -6.93 -1.45 -5.95
CA ILE A 144 -5.57 -0.95 -5.69
C ILE A 144 -4.78 -0.78 -6.99
N GLY A 145 -5.06 -1.61 -7.99
CA GLY A 145 -4.45 -1.48 -9.31
C GLY A 145 -4.67 -0.11 -9.93
N TYR A 146 -5.86 0.49 -9.74
CA TYR A 146 -6.15 1.85 -10.19
C TYR A 146 -5.17 2.87 -9.59
N TRP A 147 -4.98 2.83 -8.26
CA TRP A 147 -4.07 3.73 -7.57
C TRP A 147 -2.61 3.51 -7.96
N VAL A 148 -2.21 2.26 -8.14
CA VAL A 148 -0.87 1.91 -8.62
C VAL A 148 -0.62 2.48 -10.01
N ALA A 149 -1.59 2.41 -10.92
CA ALA A 149 -1.49 3.00 -12.25
C ALA A 149 -1.42 4.53 -12.18
N LYS A 150 -2.22 5.19 -11.34
CA LYS A 150 -2.18 6.64 -11.13
C LYS A 150 -0.81 7.10 -10.63
N ILE A 151 -0.24 6.44 -9.62
CA ILE A 151 1.10 6.73 -9.12
C ILE A 151 2.13 6.57 -10.23
N GLN A 152 2.07 5.48 -10.99
CA GLN A 152 3.03 5.19 -12.04
C GLN A 152 2.96 6.17 -13.21
N SER A 153 1.80 6.73 -13.50
CA SER A 153 1.62 7.68 -14.59
C SER A 153 2.06 9.12 -14.24
N ASP A 154 2.28 9.40 -12.94
CA ASP A 154 2.60 10.75 -12.47
C ASP A 154 4.09 10.88 -12.12
N PRO A 155 4.90 11.61 -12.92
CA PRO A 155 6.32 11.75 -12.69
C PRO A 155 6.68 12.48 -11.39
N VAL A 156 5.79 13.34 -10.87
CA VAL A 156 6.01 14.06 -9.61
C VAL A 156 5.90 13.08 -8.45
N ILE A 157 4.87 12.25 -8.46
CA ILE A 157 4.65 11.24 -7.41
C ILE A 157 5.77 10.19 -7.45
N ILE A 158 6.21 9.77 -8.63
CA ILE A 158 7.33 8.85 -8.78
C ILE A 158 8.60 9.40 -8.12
N LYS A 159 8.93 10.68 -8.33
CA LYS A 159 10.10 11.31 -7.69
C LYS A 159 9.96 11.31 -6.16
N PHE A 160 8.77 11.62 -5.66
CA PHE A 160 8.48 11.58 -4.22
C PHE A 160 8.63 10.16 -3.65
N VAL A 161 8.02 9.17 -4.29
CA VAL A 161 8.11 7.73 -3.93
C VAL A 161 9.55 7.26 -3.81
N VAL A 162 10.41 7.64 -4.77
CA VAL A 162 11.83 7.27 -4.75
C VAL A 162 12.58 7.99 -3.62
N ALA A 163 12.37 9.29 -3.46
CA ALA A 163 13.09 10.11 -2.49
C ALA A 163 12.75 9.73 -1.03
N TYR A 164 11.53 9.29 -0.76
CA TYR A 164 11.06 8.94 0.59
C TYR A 164 11.07 7.42 0.88
N GLY A 165 11.72 6.62 0.03
CA GLY A 165 11.99 5.21 0.31
C GLY A 165 10.83 4.25 0.02
N TYR A 166 9.75 4.70 -0.61
CA TYR A 166 8.60 3.85 -0.98
C TYR A 166 8.83 3.03 -2.25
N GLY A 167 9.93 3.30 -2.98
CA GLY A 167 10.20 2.75 -4.32
C GLY A 167 10.14 1.23 -4.40
N GLU A 168 10.68 0.52 -3.41
CA GLU A 168 10.69 -0.94 -3.41
C GLU A 168 9.25 -1.50 -3.34
N ASN A 169 8.44 -1.03 -2.39
CA ASN A 169 7.08 -1.52 -2.18
C ASN A 169 6.16 -1.17 -3.35
N ILE A 170 6.26 0.04 -3.87
CA ILE A 170 5.48 0.45 -5.05
C ILE A 170 5.89 -0.36 -6.29
N ASN A 171 7.18 -0.67 -6.48
CA ASN A 171 7.63 -1.56 -7.55
C ASN A 171 7.08 -3.00 -7.40
N LYS A 172 6.99 -3.52 -6.19
CA LYS A 172 6.37 -4.83 -5.92
C LYS A 172 4.90 -4.81 -6.36
N LEU A 173 4.15 -3.77 -5.99
CA LEU A 173 2.76 -3.60 -6.41
C LEU A 173 2.64 -3.55 -7.94
N ILE A 174 3.42 -2.69 -8.61
CA ILE A 174 3.41 -2.56 -10.06
C ILE A 174 3.66 -3.91 -10.74
N LYS A 175 4.69 -4.66 -10.30
CA LYS A 175 5.00 -5.98 -10.86
C LYS A 175 3.86 -6.97 -10.65
N ARG A 176 3.24 -6.95 -9.47
CA ARG A 176 2.14 -7.85 -9.11
C ARG A 176 0.90 -7.58 -9.95
N TYR A 177 0.46 -6.32 -10.02
CA TYR A 177 -0.72 -5.95 -10.79
C TYR A 177 -0.52 -6.11 -12.30
N ARG A 178 0.67 -5.89 -12.85
CA ARG A 178 0.96 -6.18 -14.26
C ARG A 178 0.85 -7.66 -14.61
N ARG A 179 1.23 -8.55 -13.68
CA ARG A 179 1.24 -9.99 -13.93
C ARG A 179 -0.12 -10.63 -13.71
N ASP A 180 -0.81 -10.23 -12.64
CA ASP A 180 -1.97 -10.93 -12.10
C ASP A 180 -3.30 -10.25 -12.49
N ALA A 181 -3.27 -9.00 -12.99
CA ALA A 181 -4.47 -8.24 -13.35
C ALA A 181 -4.92 -8.57 -14.77
N THR A 182 -5.93 -9.41 -14.91
CA THR A 182 -6.50 -9.82 -16.17
C THR A 182 -7.60 -8.93 -16.74
N PRO A 183 -8.40 -8.15 -15.99
CA PRO A 183 -9.52 -7.43 -16.59
C PRO A 183 -9.22 -6.00 -17.06
N TYR A 184 -8.15 -5.36 -16.60
CA TYR A 184 -7.82 -3.99 -17.04
C TYR A 184 -6.83 -3.99 -18.20
N LYS A 185 -7.23 -4.56 -19.35
CA LYS A 185 -6.45 -4.53 -20.60
C LYS A 185 -6.11 -3.11 -21.06
N ASP A 186 -6.86 -2.12 -20.61
CA ASP A 186 -6.73 -0.71 -21.01
C ASP A 186 -5.79 0.10 -20.11
N TRP A 187 -5.27 -0.50 -19.05
CA TRP A 187 -4.30 0.20 -18.19
C TRP A 187 -2.93 0.17 -18.83
N VAL A 188 -2.61 1.25 -19.51
CA VAL A 188 -1.27 1.47 -20.08
C VAL A 188 -0.31 1.83 -18.96
N PHE A 189 0.26 0.82 -18.31
CA PHE A 189 1.39 1.04 -17.42
C PHE A 189 2.59 1.53 -18.24
N PRO A 190 3.14 2.72 -17.98
CA PRO A 190 4.36 3.16 -18.66
C PRO A 190 5.47 2.12 -18.51
N ARG A 191 6.19 1.83 -19.60
CA ARG A 191 7.23 0.78 -19.61
C ARG A 191 8.49 1.15 -18.84
N GLN A 192 8.60 2.37 -18.31
CA GLN A 192 9.81 2.79 -17.60
C GLN A 192 9.82 2.19 -16.18
N PRO A 193 10.82 1.38 -15.83
CA PRO A 193 11.07 1.00 -14.45
C PRO A 193 11.39 2.25 -13.63
N LEU A 194 10.89 2.30 -12.40
CA LEU A 194 11.41 3.24 -11.41
C LEU A 194 12.94 3.08 -11.40
N ALA A 195 13.66 4.11 -11.83
CA ALA A 195 15.11 4.06 -11.92
C ALA A 195 15.69 3.65 -10.57
N ALA A 196 16.48 2.59 -10.57
CA ALA A 196 17.15 2.05 -9.37
C ALA A 196 18.32 2.94 -8.87
N ASN A 197 18.31 4.24 -9.22
CA ASN A 197 19.30 5.21 -8.78
C ASN A 197 18.77 5.96 -7.55
N SER A 198 18.55 5.22 -6.45
CA SER A 198 18.50 5.86 -5.14
C SER A 198 19.93 6.28 -4.79
N PRO A 199 20.20 7.56 -4.55
CA PRO A 199 21.45 7.94 -3.89
C PRO A 199 21.46 7.22 -2.54
N SER A 200 22.53 6.48 -2.25
CA SER A 200 22.73 5.85 -0.95
C SER A 200 22.51 6.90 0.15
N PRO A 201 21.73 6.61 1.19
CA PRO A 201 21.57 7.54 2.28
C PRO A 201 22.96 7.93 2.80
N PRO A 202 23.21 9.22 3.10
CA PRO A 202 24.49 9.65 3.62
C PRO A 202 24.78 8.83 4.88
N SER A 203 25.93 8.16 4.87
CA SER A 203 26.44 7.40 6.02
C SER A 203 26.53 8.36 7.20
N SER A 204 25.59 8.26 8.14
CA SER A 204 25.64 9.00 9.39
C SER A 204 26.80 8.44 10.20
N THR A 205 27.99 9.00 9.98
CA THR A 205 29.14 8.79 10.85
C THR A 205 28.81 9.47 12.18
N ILE A 206 28.19 8.70 13.08
CA ILE A 206 28.03 9.12 14.48
C ILE A 206 29.44 9.15 15.07
N SER A 207 30.06 10.34 15.05
CA SER A 207 31.29 10.63 15.79
C SER A 207 30.94 10.53 17.26
N ARG A 208 31.20 9.37 17.85
CA ARG A 208 31.20 9.19 19.30
C ARG A 208 32.34 10.03 19.87
N LYS A 209 32.07 11.29 20.24
CA LYS A 209 32.93 12.08 21.09
C LYS A 209 32.99 11.44 22.47
N ASN A 210 34.12 10.77 22.75
CA ASN A 210 34.50 10.34 24.08
C ASN A 210 34.43 11.57 25.03
N GLN A 211 33.46 11.54 25.95
CA GLN A 211 33.56 12.39 27.15
C GLN A 211 34.46 11.66 28.14
N GLY A 212 35.69 12.11 28.17
CA GLY A 212 36.72 11.74 29.14
C GLY A 212 36.29 12.13 30.55
N SER A 213 36.53 11.18 31.40
CA SER A 213 36.70 11.24 32.84
C SER A 213 37.30 12.57 33.34
N ALA A 214 36.61 13.23 34.24
CA ALA A 214 37.22 14.10 35.24
C ALA A 214 36.84 13.60 36.62
N LYS A 215 37.79 12.88 37.20
CA LYS A 215 37.93 12.60 38.63
C LYS A 215 38.60 13.83 39.27
N ASP A 216 38.34 14.02 40.59
CA ASP A 216 39.01 14.84 41.58
C ASP A 216 38.49 16.29 41.78
N ARG A 217 37.71 16.51 42.77
CA ARG A 217 37.96 17.01 44.18
C ARG A 217 36.67 17.36 44.88
#